data_157c456e5b068d979f29fe4752e718c3
#
_entry.id   157c456e5b068d979f29fe4752e718c3
#
_cell.length_a   1.000
_cell.length_b   1.000
_cell.length_c   1.000
_cell.angle_alpha   90.00
_cell.angle_beta   90.00
_cell.angle_gamma   90.00
#
_symmetry.space_group_name_H-M   'P 1'
#
loop_
_entity.id
_entity.type
_entity.pdbx_description
1 polymer ?
#
loop_
_entity_poly.entity_id
_entity_poly.type
_entity_poly.pdbx_seq_one_letter_code
_entity_poly.pdbx_strand_id
1 'polypeptide(L)'
;MGNDSKRMLHGIECCEVEEVHADKVRIVNDQMPPEDRLYDLAELFKAFGDTTRIRILFALFEADVCVCDLAASLGMTQSAISHQLRLLKQARLVSGRREGKQIIYFLADDHVRTIIQKGMEHIME
;
A
#
# COMPACT_ATOMS: atom_id res chain seq x y z
N MET A 1 17.24 -32.77 -26.56
CA MET A 1 16.65 -32.21 -26.64
C MET A 1 15.95 -31.67 -25.81
N GLY A 2 16.01 -31.12 -25.28
CA GLY A 2 15.42 -30.44 -24.49
C GLY A 2 14.26 -30.01 -24.74
N ASN A 3 13.56 -29.87 -24.30
CA ASN A 3 12.55 -29.55 -24.57
C ASN A 3 12.28 -28.37 -24.29
N ASP A 4 12.56 -27.64 -24.81
CA ASP A 4 12.33 -26.38 -24.65
C ASP A 4 11.01 -26.02 -25.04
N SER A 5 10.05 -26.81 -24.83
CA SER A 5 8.71 -26.52 -25.23
C SER A 5 8.00 -25.57 -24.30
N LYS A 6 8.69 -24.98 -23.32
CA LYS A 6 8.09 -24.01 -22.48
C LYS A 6 7.65 -22.80 -23.27
N ARG A 7 6.39 -22.40 -23.09
CA ARG A 7 5.86 -21.23 -23.74
C ARG A 7 6.11 -20.02 -22.84
N MET A 8 6.74 -19.01 -23.38
CA MET A 8 7.08 -17.79 -22.64
C MET A 8 6.46 -16.58 -23.32
N LEU A 9 5.86 -15.70 -22.52
CA LEU A 9 5.35 -14.41 -22.98
C LEU A 9 5.86 -13.36 -22.03
N HIS A 10 6.60 -12.38 -22.55
CA HIS A 10 7.13 -11.29 -21.74
C HIS A 10 7.91 -11.77 -20.52
N GLY A 11 8.66 -12.83 -20.64
CA GLY A 11 9.47 -13.38 -19.54
C GLY A 11 8.71 -14.24 -18.55
N ILE A 12 7.42 -14.44 -18.76
CA ILE A 12 6.58 -15.27 -17.89
C ILE A 12 6.30 -16.59 -18.57
N GLU A 13 6.53 -17.67 -17.83
CA GLU A 13 6.28 -19.01 -18.35
C GLU A 13 4.77 -19.25 -18.46
N CYS A 14 4.33 -19.71 -19.63
CA CYS A 14 2.92 -19.93 -19.92
C CYS A 14 2.66 -21.40 -20.19
N CYS A 15 1.38 -21.78 -20.22
CA CYS A 15 0.99 -23.16 -20.50
C CYS A 15 1.42 -23.58 -21.90
N GLU A 16 1.93 -24.80 -22.04
CA GLU A 16 2.30 -25.36 -23.35
C GLU A 16 1.07 -25.75 -24.16
N VAL A 17 -0.03 -26.06 -23.47
CA VAL A 17 -1.29 -26.40 -24.10
C VAL A 17 -2.33 -25.36 -23.73
N GLU A 18 -3.00 -24.82 -24.75
CA GLU A 18 -4.00 -23.81 -24.52
C GLU A 18 -5.29 -24.49 -24.09
N GLU A 19 -5.56 -24.48 -22.81
CA GLU A 19 -6.74 -25.15 -22.26
C GLU A 19 -7.34 -24.28 -21.15
N VAL A 20 -8.59 -23.91 -21.30
CA VAL A 20 -9.32 -23.10 -20.31
C VAL A 20 -10.08 -24.05 -19.38
N HIS A 21 -9.89 -23.87 -18.08
CA HIS A 21 -10.60 -24.64 -17.07
C HIS A 21 -11.83 -23.86 -16.64
N ALA A 22 -12.97 -24.22 -17.19
CA ALA A 22 -14.21 -23.47 -17.00
C ALA A 22 -14.63 -23.30 -15.53
N ASP A 23 -14.37 -24.32 -14.71
CA ASP A 23 -14.68 -24.28 -13.28
C ASP A 23 -13.85 -23.23 -12.55
N LYS A 24 -12.57 -23.14 -12.88
CA LYS A 24 -11.66 -22.16 -12.27
C LYS A 24 -12.01 -20.74 -12.71
N VAL A 25 -12.34 -20.58 -13.98
CA VAL A 25 -12.76 -19.28 -14.51
C VAL A 25 -14.04 -18.82 -13.80
N ARG A 26 -14.96 -19.74 -13.57
CA ARG A 26 -16.21 -19.41 -12.87
C ARG A 26 -15.94 -18.96 -11.43
N ILE A 27 -15.05 -19.66 -10.71
CA ILE A 27 -14.68 -19.29 -9.34
C ILE A 27 -14.11 -17.89 -9.31
N VAL A 28 -13.18 -17.58 -10.21
CA VAL A 28 -12.56 -16.26 -10.27
C VAL A 28 -13.61 -15.19 -10.57
N ASN A 29 -14.48 -15.44 -11.57
CA ASN A 29 -15.47 -14.46 -11.97
C ASN A 29 -16.52 -14.24 -10.89
N ASP A 30 -16.93 -15.30 -10.18
CA ASP A 30 -17.93 -15.19 -9.13
C ASP A 30 -17.41 -14.44 -7.92
N GLN A 31 -16.09 -14.54 -7.64
CA GLN A 31 -15.48 -13.89 -6.50
C GLN A 31 -14.90 -12.52 -6.82
N MET A 32 -14.85 -12.15 -8.10
CA MET A 32 -14.28 -10.87 -8.50
C MET A 32 -15.13 -9.72 -7.98
N PRO A 33 -14.54 -8.80 -7.20
CA PRO A 33 -15.31 -7.64 -6.72
C PRO A 33 -15.73 -6.73 -7.88
N PRO A 34 -16.72 -5.88 -7.66
CA PRO A 34 -17.11 -4.88 -8.67
C PRO A 34 -15.93 -3.97 -9.03
N GLU A 35 -15.95 -3.44 -10.25
CA GLU A 35 -14.88 -2.61 -10.76
C GLU A 35 -14.59 -1.38 -9.90
N ASP A 36 -15.64 -0.74 -9.38
CA ASP A 36 -15.46 0.44 -8.53
C ASP A 36 -14.71 0.10 -7.24
N ARG A 37 -14.93 -1.08 -6.68
CA ARG A 37 -14.22 -1.54 -5.48
C ARG A 37 -12.77 -1.87 -5.80
N LEU A 38 -12.52 -2.47 -6.96
CA LEU A 38 -11.16 -2.74 -7.41
C LEU A 38 -10.39 -1.44 -7.65
N TYR A 39 -11.06 -0.44 -8.21
CA TYR A 39 -10.47 0.87 -8.40
C TYR A 39 -10.07 1.48 -7.04
N ASP A 40 -10.98 1.43 -6.07
CA ASP A 40 -10.71 1.97 -4.73
C ASP A 40 -9.54 1.25 -4.07
N LEU A 41 -9.46 -0.06 -4.23
CA LEU A 41 -8.35 -0.84 -3.69
C LEU A 41 -7.03 -0.45 -4.35
N ALA A 42 -7.03 -0.27 -5.67
CA ALA A 42 -5.84 0.16 -6.40
C ALA A 42 -5.39 1.54 -5.94
N GLU A 43 -6.33 2.47 -5.72
CA GLU A 43 -6.00 3.81 -5.22
C GLU A 43 -5.42 3.75 -3.81
N LEU A 44 -5.92 2.84 -2.98
CA LEU A 44 -5.35 2.62 -1.65
C LEU A 44 -3.88 2.23 -1.74
N PHE A 45 -3.55 1.23 -2.56
CA PHE A 45 -2.17 0.79 -2.71
C PHE A 45 -1.29 1.84 -3.37
N LYS A 46 -1.87 2.67 -4.23
CA LYS A 46 -1.14 3.78 -4.82
C LYS A 46 -0.72 4.80 -3.76
N ALA A 47 -1.55 5.01 -2.74
CA ALA A 47 -1.20 5.90 -1.63
C ALA A 47 -0.01 5.36 -0.84
N PHE A 48 0.15 4.04 -0.74
CA PHE A 48 1.33 3.43 -0.13
C PHE A 48 2.55 3.45 -1.05
N GLY A 49 2.36 3.58 -2.35
CA GLY A 49 3.40 3.36 -3.36
C GLY A 49 4.31 4.55 -3.62
N ASP A 50 4.70 5.27 -2.57
CA ASP A 50 5.59 6.41 -2.68
C ASP A 50 6.55 6.39 -1.50
N THR A 51 7.85 6.54 -1.77
CA THR A 51 8.88 6.42 -0.73
C THR A 51 8.69 7.42 0.41
N THR A 52 8.34 8.66 0.08
CA THR A 52 8.14 9.69 1.10
C THR A 52 6.96 9.35 1.99
N ARG A 53 5.85 8.93 1.39
CA ARG A 53 4.67 8.55 2.18
C ARG A 53 4.93 7.31 3.03
N ILE A 54 5.66 6.33 2.50
CA ILE A 54 6.04 5.14 3.27
C ILE A 54 6.90 5.53 4.48
N ARG A 55 7.82 6.48 4.31
CA ARG A 55 8.64 6.95 5.43
C ARG A 55 7.78 7.55 6.53
N ILE A 56 6.79 8.36 6.14
CA ILE A 56 5.86 8.96 7.10
C ILE A 56 5.04 7.87 7.81
N LEU A 57 4.51 6.93 7.04
CA LEU A 57 3.72 5.85 7.62
C LEU A 57 4.54 5.00 8.59
N PHE A 58 5.81 4.74 8.28
CA PHE A 58 6.68 4.00 9.17
C PHE A 58 6.98 4.77 10.45
N ALA A 59 7.15 6.10 10.35
CA ALA A 59 7.33 6.92 11.54
C ALA A 59 6.11 6.83 12.44
N LEU A 60 4.91 6.89 11.84
CA LEU A 60 3.66 6.78 12.60
C LEU A 60 3.38 5.36 13.10
N PHE A 61 3.97 4.36 12.46
CA PHE A 61 3.93 2.99 12.96
C PHE A 61 4.65 2.90 14.30
N GLU A 62 5.74 3.66 14.46
CA GLU A 62 6.55 3.63 15.67
C GLU A 62 6.04 4.56 16.77
N ALA A 63 5.48 5.71 16.42
CA ALA A 63 5.03 6.68 17.42
C ALA A 63 4.01 7.64 16.85
N ASP A 64 3.11 8.10 17.71
CA ASP A 64 2.18 9.18 17.37
C ASP A 64 2.93 10.50 17.55
N VAL A 65 3.03 11.30 16.49
CA VAL A 65 3.86 12.49 16.50
C VAL A 65 3.23 13.64 15.72
N CYS A 66 3.70 14.85 15.99
CA CYS A 66 3.24 16.05 15.28
C CYS A 66 4.04 16.28 14.00
N VAL A 67 3.63 17.28 13.21
CA VAL A 67 4.33 17.64 11.96
C VAL A 67 5.77 18.05 12.23
N CYS A 68 6.01 18.78 13.32
CA CYS A 68 7.37 19.21 13.66
C CYS A 68 8.30 18.00 13.87
N ASP A 69 7.80 16.99 14.58
CA ASP A 69 8.57 15.79 14.84
C ASP A 69 8.86 15.01 13.56
N LEU A 70 7.87 14.91 12.69
CA LEU A 70 8.04 14.23 11.39
C LEU A 70 9.06 14.97 10.52
N ALA A 71 8.95 16.29 10.47
CA ALA A 71 9.87 17.11 9.70
C ALA A 71 11.31 16.93 10.19
N ALA A 72 11.50 16.97 11.50
CA ALA A 72 12.81 16.79 12.11
C ALA A 72 13.36 15.38 11.86
N SER A 73 12.51 14.38 12.05
CA SER A 73 12.91 12.98 11.91
C SER A 73 13.27 12.61 10.47
N LEU A 74 12.49 13.12 9.50
CA LEU A 74 12.66 12.74 8.11
C LEU A 74 13.51 13.72 7.29
N GLY A 75 13.98 14.81 7.94
CA GLY A 75 14.80 15.80 7.25
C GLY A 75 14.03 16.54 6.16
N MET A 76 12.77 16.84 6.39
CA MET A 76 11.91 17.51 5.42
C MET A 76 11.32 18.78 6.03
N THR A 77 10.82 19.66 5.16
CA THR A 77 10.14 20.87 5.65
C THR A 77 8.76 20.49 6.18
N GLN A 78 8.26 21.31 7.10
CA GLN A 78 6.90 21.14 7.62
C GLN A 78 5.86 21.23 6.51
N SER A 79 6.08 22.11 5.54
CA SER A 79 5.19 22.26 4.41
C SER A 79 5.10 20.97 3.57
N ALA A 80 6.25 20.35 3.30
CA ALA A 80 6.30 19.10 2.55
C ALA A 80 5.59 17.96 3.30
N ILE A 81 5.85 17.87 4.62
CA ILE A 81 5.20 16.87 5.48
C ILE A 81 3.68 17.10 5.48
N SER A 82 3.25 18.34 5.67
CA SER A 82 1.82 18.68 5.72
C SER A 82 1.10 18.28 4.43
N HIS A 83 1.76 18.52 3.27
CA HIS A 83 1.20 18.15 1.98
C HIS A 83 1.00 16.64 1.88
N GLN A 84 2.00 15.85 2.28
CA GLN A 84 1.91 14.39 2.24
C GLN A 84 0.89 13.86 3.24
N LEU A 85 0.83 14.44 4.44
CA LEU A 85 -0.17 14.03 5.43
C LEU A 85 -1.59 14.28 4.93
N ARG A 86 -1.81 15.36 4.18
CA ARG A 86 -3.12 15.61 3.62
C ARG A 86 -3.53 14.51 2.65
N LEU A 87 -2.60 14.08 1.79
CA LEU A 87 -2.87 12.98 0.85
C LEU A 87 -3.15 11.68 1.61
N LEU A 88 -2.38 11.39 2.64
CA LEU A 88 -2.57 10.19 3.45
C LEU A 88 -3.88 10.23 4.22
N LYS A 89 -4.28 11.41 4.68
CA LYS A 89 -5.55 11.57 5.38
C LYS A 89 -6.73 11.37 4.44
N GLN A 90 -6.62 11.89 3.22
CA GLN A 90 -7.64 11.68 2.19
C GLN A 90 -7.80 10.20 1.84
N ALA A 91 -6.69 9.45 1.87
CA ALA A 91 -6.70 8.01 1.64
C ALA A 91 -7.10 7.21 2.88
N ARG A 92 -7.41 7.89 3.99
CA ARG A 92 -7.82 7.28 5.26
C ARG A 92 -6.73 6.40 5.89
N LEU A 93 -5.48 6.75 5.66
CA LEU A 93 -4.35 6.00 6.22
C LEU A 93 -3.84 6.62 7.51
N VAL A 94 -4.06 7.92 7.70
CA VAL A 94 -3.66 8.62 8.92
C VAL A 94 -4.81 9.45 9.44
N SER A 95 -4.75 9.78 10.72
CA SER A 95 -5.70 10.67 11.38
C SER A 95 -4.92 11.58 12.31
N GLY A 96 -5.56 12.62 12.80
CA GLY A 96 -4.93 13.57 13.70
C GLY A 96 -5.86 13.93 14.85
N ARG A 97 -5.27 14.19 16.01
CA ARG A 97 -6.02 14.69 17.17
C ARG A 97 -5.34 15.92 17.74
N ARG A 98 -6.14 16.82 18.28
CA ARG A 98 -5.59 18.02 18.86
C ARG A 98 -5.17 17.76 20.30
N GLU A 99 -3.93 18.14 20.63
CA GLU A 99 -3.43 18.10 22.00
C GLU A 99 -2.81 19.45 22.30
N GLY A 100 -3.55 20.31 22.99
CA GLY A 100 -3.10 21.68 23.26
C GLY A 100 -2.97 22.47 21.97
N LYS A 101 -1.77 22.95 21.69
CA LYS A 101 -1.48 23.73 20.49
C LYS A 101 -0.92 22.86 19.36
N GLN A 102 -0.85 21.56 19.60
CA GLN A 102 -0.29 20.63 18.61
C GLN A 102 -1.36 19.73 18.03
N ILE A 103 -1.12 19.24 16.82
CA ILE A 103 -1.92 18.19 16.22
C ILE A 103 -1.02 16.97 16.14
N ILE A 104 -1.43 15.89 16.80
CA ILE A 104 -0.70 14.64 16.84
C ILE A 104 -1.29 13.70 15.78
N TYR A 105 -0.45 13.22 14.89
CA TYR A 105 -0.86 12.29 13.82
C TYR A 105 -0.56 10.87 14.20
N PHE A 106 -1.39 9.95 13.72
CA PHE A 106 -1.27 8.52 14.01
C PHE A 106 -1.89 7.73 12.87
N LEU A 107 -1.58 6.44 12.79
CA LEU A 107 -2.17 5.55 11.79
C LEU A 107 -3.65 5.41 12.07
N ALA A 108 -4.46 5.45 11.02
CA ALA A 108 -5.91 5.54 11.15
C ALA A 108 -6.53 4.34 11.88
N ASP A 109 -6.00 3.15 11.64
CA ASP A 109 -6.51 1.93 12.26
C ASP A 109 -5.49 0.79 12.17
N ASP A 110 -5.87 -0.37 12.72
CA ASP A 110 -5.00 -1.54 12.73
C ASP A 110 -4.80 -2.16 11.34
N HIS A 111 -5.72 -1.92 10.41
CA HIS A 111 -5.55 -2.41 9.04
C HIS A 111 -4.33 -1.78 8.40
N VAL A 112 -4.13 -0.47 8.59
CA VAL A 112 -2.98 0.25 8.03
C VAL A 112 -1.69 -0.32 8.63
N ARG A 113 -1.69 -0.54 9.94
CA ARG A 113 -0.54 -1.10 10.64
C ARG A 113 -0.20 -2.49 10.09
N THR A 114 -1.20 -3.32 9.89
CA THR A 114 -1.03 -4.68 9.38
C THR A 114 -0.47 -4.68 7.96
N ILE A 115 -0.96 -3.79 7.09
CA ILE A 115 -0.48 -3.70 5.71
C ILE A 115 1.01 -3.36 5.69
N ILE A 116 1.42 -2.36 6.49
CA ILE A 116 2.82 -1.94 6.56
C ILE A 116 3.69 -3.09 7.08
N GLN A 117 3.25 -3.74 8.16
CA GLN A 117 3.98 -4.81 8.78
C GLN A 117 4.13 -6.01 7.84
N LYS A 118 3.05 -6.41 7.20
CA LYS A 118 3.08 -7.56 6.28
C LYS A 118 3.89 -7.26 5.04
N GLY A 119 3.81 -6.04 4.53
CA GLY A 119 4.65 -5.63 3.40
C GLY A 119 6.12 -5.71 3.74
N MET A 120 6.50 -5.23 4.92
CA MET A 120 7.89 -5.27 5.34
C MET A 120 8.36 -6.71 5.56
N GLU A 121 7.55 -7.55 6.20
CA GLU A 121 7.87 -8.97 6.39
C GLU A 121 8.12 -9.65 5.05
N HIS A 122 7.29 -9.36 4.07
CA HIS A 122 7.43 -9.94 2.73
C HIS A 122 8.77 -9.56 2.08
N ILE A 123 9.15 -8.29 2.19
CA ILE A 123 10.39 -7.79 1.60
C ILE A 123 11.63 -8.38 2.29
N MET A 124 11.54 -8.59 3.61
CA MET A 124 12.65 -9.08 4.41
C MET A 124 12.84 -10.59 4.39
N GLU A 125 11.94 -11.32 3.75
CA GLU A 125 12.06 -12.78 3.60
C GLU A 125 13.34 -13.21 2.91
#